data_0b0ed5bbcace7b9e3e3fbae27ccd1131
#
_entry.id   0b0ed5bbcace7b9e3e3fbae27ccd1131
#
_cell.length_a   1.000
_cell.length_b   1.000
_cell.length_c   1.000
_cell.angle_alpha   90.00
_cell.angle_beta   90.00
_cell.angle_gamma   90.00
#
_symmetry.space_group_name_H-M   'P 1'
#
loop_
_entity.id
_entity.type
_entity.pdbx_description
1 polymer ?
#
loop_
_entity_poly.entity_id
_entity_poly.type
_entity_poly.pdbx_seq_one_letter_code
_entity_poly.pdbx_strand_id
1 'polypeptide(L)'
;MSVVKHFISKSRKRAEIDEFLQKKLEKAGYGGVNISETPLGTHIVIYAMRPGLVIGRSGETIRELAKILEEKFKVSNPQISVSEIEVPELNPYIVATRIASALERGVHFRRAGFWALNQVMEAGALGVEIIISGKLRTERARYEKFRSGYLPKCGDPALKYMRKAEVHVQLKPGIYGVKVRIMPPDAKFPDKIQIVEAPPTEEKLEETLEEAPTEETEEADEEEGEGEEAAE
;
A
#
# COMPACT_ATOMS: atom_id res chain seq x y z
N MET A 1 26.11 -16.87 23.86
CA MET A 1 26.11 -16.01 22.65
C MET A 1 25.98 -14.55 23.08
N SER A 2 26.65 -13.61 22.39
CA SER A 2 26.40 -12.19 22.64
C SER A 2 24.97 -11.83 22.20
N VAL A 3 24.29 -10.99 22.99
CA VAL A 3 22.92 -10.51 22.70
C VAL A 3 22.82 -9.91 21.28
N VAL A 4 23.84 -9.14 20.88
CA VAL A 4 23.94 -8.53 19.54
C VAL A 4 23.92 -9.60 18.43
N LYS A 5 24.69 -10.70 18.60
CA LYS A 5 24.72 -11.79 17.61
C LYS A 5 23.35 -12.48 17.50
N HIS A 6 22.62 -12.58 18.59
CA HIS A 6 21.26 -13.16 18.59
C HIS A 6 20.31 -12.30 17.77
N PHE A 7 20.27 -10.98 17.98
CA PHE A 7 19.42 -10.07 17.21
C PHE A 7 19.76 -10.05 15.72
N ILE A 8 21.04 -10.03 15.38
CA ILE A 8 21.49 -10.10 13.98
C ILE A 8 21.06 -11.40 13.32
N SER A 9 21.24 -12.55 14.00
CA SER A 9 20.84 -13.85 13.44
C SER A 9 19.33 -13.95 13.25
N LYS A 10 18.54 -13.36 14.14
CA LYS A 10 17.08 -13.30 14.05
C LYS A 10 16.62 -12.44 12.87
N SER A 11 17.18 -11.24 12.72
CA SER A 11 16.89 -10.33 11.61
C SER A 11 17.27 -10.95 10.26
N ARG A 12 18.42 -11.63 10.21
CA ARG A 12 18.87 -12.36 9.01
C ARG A 12 17.88 -13.45 8.61
N LYS A 13 17.42 -14.29 9.56
CA LYS A 13 16.43 -15.32 9.27
C LYS A 13 15.12 -14.74 8.74
N ARG A 14 14.66 -13.61 9.30
CA ARG A 14 13.46 -12.92 8.78
C ARG A 14 13.63 -12.48 7.34
N ALA A 15 14.77 -11.88 7.00
CA ALA A 15 15.08 -11.47 5.64
C ALA A 15 15.17 -12.66 4.66
N GLU A 16 15.78 -13.76 5.08
CA GLU A 16 15.88 -14.99 4.28
C GLU A 16 14.48 -15.61 4.01
N ILE A 17 13.59 -15.59 5.00
CA ILE A 17 12.20 -16.05 4.85
C ILE A 17 11.42 -15.12 3.90
N ASP A 18 11.55 -13.81 4.07
CA ASP A 18 10.90 -12.81 3.21
C ASP A 18 11.31 -12.99 1.74
N GLU A 19 12.62 -13.11 1.47
CA GLU A 19 13.14 -13.33 0.11
C GLU A 19 12.64 -14.65 -0.49
N PHE A 20 12.57 -15.71 0.31
CA PHE A 20 12.03 -17.00 -0.13
C PHE A 20 10.55 -16.93 -0.51
N LEU A 21 9.73 -16.31 0.37
CA LEU A 21 8.29 -16.13 0.13
C LEU A 21 8.05 -15.24 -1.09
N GLN A 22 8.82 -14.17 -1.25
CA GLN A 22 8.79 -13.28 -2.38
C GLN A 22 8.95 -14.02 -3.71
N LYS A 23 9.95 -14.90 -3.81
CA LYS A 23 10.21 -15.70 -5.01
C LYS A 23 9.12 -16.75 -5.27
N LYS A 24 8.61 -17.41 -4.22
CA LYS A 24 7.63 -18.50 -4.37
C LYS A 24 6.20 -17.98 -4.62
N LEU A 25 5.85 -16.83 -4.06
CA LEU A 25 4.51 -16.23 -4.13
C LEU A 25 4.38 -15.07 -5.13
N GLU A 26 5.31 -14.93 -6.05
CA GLU A 26 5.29 -13.88 -7.08
C GLU A 26 3.97 -13.82 -7.84
N LYS A 27 3.42 -14.98 -8.25
CA LYS A 27 2.14 -15.08 -8.97
C LYS A 27 0.92 -14.70 -8.12
N ALA A 28 1.02 -14.83 -6.81
CA ALA A 28 -0.04 -14.46 -5.87
C ALA A 28 -0.10 -12.96 -5.57
N GLY A 29 0.92 -12.20 -6.00
CA GLY A 29 1.04 -10.78 -5.68
C GLY A 29 1.43 -10.60 -4.21
N TYR A 30 2.62 -11.09 -3.85
CA TYR A 30 3.18 -10.97 -2.51
C TYR A 30 3.37 -9.51 -2.12
N GLY A 31 2.90 -9.12 -0.96
CA GLY A 31 2.97 -7.75 -0.46
C GLY A 31 3.85 -7.54 0.77
N GLY A 32 4.25 -8.63 1.42
CA GLY A 32 5.08 -8.61 2.61
C GLY A 32 4.73 -9.72 3.59
N VAL A 33 5.54 -9.87 4.62
CA VAL A 33 5.33 -10.85 5.70
C VAL A 33 5.54 -10.19 7.06
N ASN A 34 4.69 -10.55 8.01
CA ASN A 34 4.90 -10.24 9.42
C ASN A 34 5.16 -11.52 10.20
N ILE A 35 6.29 -11.58 10.89
CA ILE A 35 6.73 -12.76 11.63
C ILE A 35 6.77 -12.42 13.12
N SER A 36 5.91 -13.07 13.90
CA SER A 36 5.85 -12.96 15.35
C SER A 36 6.20 -14.31 15.99
N GLU A 37 7.16 -14.28 16.90
CA GLU A 37 7.57 -15.45 17.66
C GLU A 37 6.84 -15.49 18.99
N THR A 38 6.11 -16.57 19.25
CA THR A 38 5.43 -16.84 20.51
C THR A 38 6.07 -18.06 21.19
N PRO A 39 5.89 -18.24 22.49
CA PRO A 39 6.41 -19.44 23.19
C PRO A 39 5.88 -20.76 22.63
N LEU A 40 4.70 -20.75 22.01
CA LEU A 40 4.05 -21.93 21.44
C LEU A 40 4.49 -22.24 20.00
N GLY A 41 5.03 -21.24 19.28
CA GLY A 41 5.42 -21.37 17.89
C GLY A 41 5.59 -20.02 17.20
N THR A 42 5.89 -20.05 15.91
CA THR A 42 6.07 -18.83 15.12
C THR A 42 4.83 -18.57 14.27
N HIS A 43 4.18 -17.44 14.49
CA HIS A 43 3.05 -17.00 13.69
C HIS A 43 3.53 -16.13 12.53
N ILE A 44 3.18 -16.52 11.30
CA ILE A 44 3.62 -15.90 10.05
C ILE A 44 2.38 -15.40 9.32
N VAL A 45 2.20 -14.08 9.25
CA VAL A 45 1.12 -13.43 8.49
C VAL A 45 1.66 -13.03 7.13
N ILE A 46 1.11 -13.61 6.07
CA ILE A 46 1.48 -13.30 4.68
C ILE A 46 0.44 -12.36 4.10
N TYR A 47 0.87 -11.20 3.64
CA TYR A 47 0.03 -10.26 2.92
C TYR A 47 0.11 -10.53 1.44
N ALA A 48 -1.03 -10.83 0.82
CA ALA A 48 -1.09 -11.14 -0.61
C ALA A 48 -2.29 -10.48 -1.28
N MET A 49 -2.14 -10.13 -2.55
CA MET A 49 -3.25 -9.62 -3.38
C MET A 49 -4.30 -10.68 -3.68
N ARG A 50 -3.86 -11.96 -3.80
CA ARG A 50 -4.73 -13.09 -4.12
C ARG A 50 -4.52 -14.21 -3.08
N PRO A 51 -5.23 -14.15 -1.95
CA PRO A 51 -5.07 -15.12 -0.86
C PRO A 51 -5.30 -16.58 -1.31
N GLY A 52 -6.26 -16.79 -2.21
CA GLY A 52 -6.58 -18.12 -2.72
C GLY A 52 -5.42 -18.85 -3.41
N LEU A 53 -4.50 -18.10 -4.06
CA LEU A 53 -3.31 -18.69 -4.67
C LEU A 53 -2.25 -19.10 -3.64
N VAL A 54 -2.20 -18.41 -2.51
CA VAL A 54 -1.30 -18.74 -1.39
C VAL A 54 -1.83 -19.99 -0.65
N ILE A 55 -3.14 -20.06 -0.42
CA ILE A 55 -3.78 -21.17 0.25
C ILE A 55 -3.68 -22.43 -0.61
N GLY A 56 -3.93 -22.32 -1.93
CA GLY A 56 -3.93 -23.42 -2.85
C GLY A 56 -5.15 -24.34 -2.71
N ARG A 57 -5.18 -25.41 -3.52
CA ARG A 57 -6.28 -26.40 -3.48
C ARG A 57 -6.27 -27.14 -2.15
N SER A 58 -7.37 -27.06 -1.42
CA SER A 58 -7.52 -27.73 -0.10
C SER A 58 -6.40 -27.43 0.91
N GLY A 59 -5.72 -26.29 0.77
CA GLY A 59 -4.64 -25.89 1.66
C GLY A 59 -3.31 -26.62 1.43
N GLU A 60 -3.10 -27.23 0.26
CA GLU A 60 -1.89 -27.98 -0.07
C GLU A 60 -0.65 -27.06 -0.09
N THR A 61 -0.78 -25.90 -0.76
CA THR A 61 0.33 -24.94 -0.88
C THR A 61 0.78 -24.38 0.48
N ILE A 62 -0.16 -24.08 1.38
CA ILE A 62 0.17 -23.63 2.75
C ILE A 62 0.90 -24.73 3.52
N ARG A 63 0.45 -26.00 3.42
CA ARG A 63 1.09 -27.12 4.11
C ARG A 63 2.51 -27.36 3.58
N GLU A 64 2.73 -27.26 2.28
CA GLU A 64 4.06 -27.32 1.68
C GLU A 64 4.96 -26.19 2.16
N LEU A 65 4.42 -24.94 2.21
CA LEU A 65 5.15 -23.79 2.73
C LEU A 65 5.57 -24.01 4.19
N ALA A 66 4.65 -24.49 5.03
CA ALA A 66 4.95 -24.78 6.44
C ALA A 66 6.09 -25.79 6.57
N LYS A 67 6.03 -26.91 5.84
CA LYS A 67 7.10 -27.91 5.83
C LYS A 67 8.45 -27.34 5.40
N ILE A 68 8.48 -26.54 4.34
CA ILE A 68 9.72 -25.93 3.86
C ILE A 68 10.29 -24.95 4.91
N LEU A 69 9.43 -24.19 5.60
CA LEU A 69 9.86 -23.28 6.66
C LEU A 69 10.43 -24.02 7.87
N GLU A 70 9.86 -25.17 8.24
CA GLU A 70 10.41 -26.03 9.29
C GLU A 70 11.77 -26.63 8.89
N GLU A 71 11.87 -27.22 7.70
CA GLU A 71 13.06 -27.93 7.23
C GLU A 71 14.24 -27.00 6.91
N LYS A 72 13.99 -25.92 6.12
CA LYS A 72 15.06 -25.02 5.65
C LYS A 72 15.45 -23.97 6.68
N PHE A 73 14.46 -23.32 7.27
CA PHE A 73 14.70 -22.17 8.15
C PHE A 73 14.69 -22.54 9.64
N LYS A 74 14.36 -23.80 9.97
CA LYS A 74 14.31 -24.30 11.34
C LYS A 74 13.43 -23.43 12.23
N VAL A 75 12.26 -23.09 11.71
CA VAL A 75 11.23 -22.34 12.44
C VAL A 75 10.43 -23.33 13.28
N SER A 76 10.23 -23.03 14.56
CA SER A 76 9.45 -23.88 15.46
C SER A 76 7.95 -23.69 15.19
N ASN A 77 7.22 -24.75 14.89
CA ASN A 77 5.76 -24.82 14.71
C ASN A 77 5.21 -23.60 13.94
N PRO A 78 5.52 -23.43 12.62
CA PRO A 78 5.07 -22.27 11.86
C PRO A 78 3.55 -22.33 11.64
N GLN A 79 2.84 -21.34 12.16
CA GLN A 79 1.43 -21.10 11.89
C GLN A 79 1.31 -20.02 10.83
N ILE A 80 0.84 -20.38 9.64
CA ILE A 80 0.72 -19.44 8.52
C ILE A 80 -0.73 -18.97 8.43
N SER A 81 -0.92 -17.65 8.53
CA SER A 81 -2.16 -16.98 8.19
C SER A 81 -1.96 -16.09 6.96
N VAL A 82 -3.00 -15.96 6.15
CA VAL A 82 -2.96 -15.14 4.93
C VAL A 82 -3.96 -14.02 5.09
N SER A 83 -3.49 -12.79 4.87
CA SER A 83 -4.31 -11.58 4.89
C SER A 83 -4.34 -10.96 3.50
N GLU A 84 -5.49 -10.44 3.10
CA GLU A 84 -5.63 -9.69 1.87
C GLU A 84 -5.13 -8.25 2.05
N ILE A 85 -4.62 -7.67 0.97
CA ILE A 85 -4.17 -6.29 0.94
C ILE A 85 -5.31 -5.43 0.41
N GLU A 86 -5.78 -4.45 1.20
CA GLU A 86 -6.89 -3.56 0.83
C GLU A 86 -6.61 -2.79 -0.46
N VAL A 87 -5.44 -2.15 -0.56
CA VAL A 87 -5.04 -1.36 -1.75
C VAL A 87 -3.70 -1.87 -2.28
N PRO A 88 -3.71 -2.86 -3.20
CA PRO A 88 -2.49 -3.45 -3.74
C PRO A 88 -1.67 -2.47 -4.60
N GLU A 89 -2.29 -1.43 -5.14
CA GLU A 89 -1.66 -0.39 -5.95
C GLU A 89 -0.70 0.51 -5.14
N LEU A 90 -0.90 0.62 -3.83
CA LEU A 90 0.00 1.37 -2.93
C LEU A 90 1.20 0.53 -2.46
N ASN A 91 1.26 -0.75 -2.83
CA ASN A 91 2.40 -1.60 -2.54
C ASN A 91 3.40 -1.59 -3.71
N PRO A 92 4.62 -1.05 -3.52
CA PRO A 92 5.58 -0.88 -4.62
C PRO A 92 6.06 -2.21 -5.20
N TYR A 93 6.10 -3.28 -4.40
CA TYR A 93 6.54 -4.58 -4.88
C TYR A 93 5.51 -5.20 -5.83
N ILE A 94 4.22 -5.14 -5.49
CA ILE A 94 3.14 -5.64 -6.35
C ILE A 94 3.13 -4.87 -7.68
N VAL A 95 3.26 -3.54 -7.63
CA VAL A 95 3.32 -2.72 -8.84
C VAL A 95 4.55 -3.07 -9.69
N ALA A 96 5.72 -3.22 -9.08
CA ALA A 96 6.94 -3.62 -9.77
C ALA A 96 6.80 -4.99 -10.45
N THR A 97 6.23 -5.98 -9.77
CA THR A 97 5.98 -7.31 -10.32
C THR A 97 4.94 -7.30 -11.46
N ARG A 98 3.90 -6.46 -11.37
CA ARG A 98 2.94 -6.28 -12.46
C ARG A 98 3.59 -5.67 -13.71
N ILE A 99 4.45 -4.66 -13.54
CA ILE A 99 5.24 -4.08 -14.65
C ILE A 99 6.17 -5.15 -15.24
N ALA A 100 6.86 -5.90 -14.39
CA ALA A 100 7.73 -7.01 -14.76
C ALA A 100 7.01 -8.02 -15.65
N SER A 101 5.87 -8.52 -15.20
CA SER A 101 5.04 -9.47 -15.97
C SER A 101 4.47 -8.87 -17.26
N ALA A 102 4.21 -7.56 -17.30
CA ALA A 102 3.79 -6.89 -18.53
C ALA A 102 4.94 -6.84 -19.56
N LEU A 103 6.17 -6.57 -19.11
CA LEU A 103 7.36 -6.59 -19.95
C LEU A 103 7.67 -8.00 -20.49
N GLU A 104 7.51 -9.05 -19.68
CA GLU A 104 7.65 -10.46 -20.10
C GLU A 104 6.67 -10.83 -21.21
N ARG A 105 5.45 -10.33 -21.13
CA ARG A 105 4.41 -10.51 -22.16
C ARG A 105 4.66 -9.70 -23.44
N GLY A 106 5.74 -8.90 -23.48
CA GLY A 106 6.12 -8.10 -24.63
C GLY A 106 5.44 -6.73 -24.73
N VAL A 107 4.83 -6.24 -23.66
CA VAL A 107 4.29 -4.88 -23.64
C VAL A 107 5.44 -3.88 -23.70
N HIS A 108 5.30 -2.85 -24.54
CA HIS A 108 6.32 -1.81 -24.65
C HIS A 108 6.51 -1.06 -23.33
N PHE A 109 7.74 -0.87 -22.90
CA PHE A 109 8.09 -0.32 -21.58
C PHE A 109 7.44 1.02 -21.25
N ARG A 110 7.25 1.92 -22.24
CA ARG A 110 6.54 3.19 -22.03
C ARG A 110 5.07 2.97 -21.67
N ARG A 111 4.40 2.09 -22.39
CA ARG A 111 2.99 1.77 -22.11
C ARG A 111 2.83 1.13 -20.75
N ALA A 112 3.71 0.19 -20.38
CA ALA A 112 3.69 -0.44 -19.08
C ALA A 112 3.95 0.57 -17.95
N GLY A 113 4.92 1.51 -18.14
CA GLY A 113 5.26 2.53 -17.17
C GLY A 113 4.13 3.54 -16.95
N PHE A 114 3.54 4.09 -18.00
CA PHE A 114 2.42 5.03 -17.88
C PHE A 114 1.16 4.39 -17.32
N TRP A 115 0.84 3.16 -17.73
CA TRP A 115 -0.29 2.44 -17.20
C TRP A 115 -0.18 2.23 -15.68
N ALA A 116 0.97 1.75 -15.22
CA ALA A 116 1.20 1.55 -13.79
C ALA A 116 1.22 2.87 -13.01
N LEU A 117 1.77 3.95 -13.59
CA LEU A 117 1.78 5.28 -12.99
C LEU A 117 0.36 5.79 -12.76
N ASN A 118 -0.52 5.67 -13.77
CA ASN A 118 -1.91 6.12 -13.65
C ASN A 118 -2.65 5.31 -12.59
N GLN A 119 -2.52 3.96 -12.57
CA GLN A 119 -3.14 3.13 -11.54
C GLN A 119 -2.76 3.53 -10.11
N VAL A 120 -1.47 3.80 -9.87
CA VAL A 120 -1.00 4.21 -8.53
C VAL A 120 -1.54 5.58 -8.15
N MET A 121 -1.63 6.52 -9.11
CA MET A 121 -2.19 7.85 -8.84
C MET A 121 -3.70 7.80 -8.62
N GLU A 122 -4.44 6.98 -9.35
CA GLU A 122 -5.87 6.73 -9.16
C GLU A 122 -6.16 6.10 -7.79
N ALA A 123 -5.25 5.27 -7.27
CA ALA A 123 -5.33 4.70 -5.92
C ALA A 123 -5.06 5.72 -4.80
N GLY A 124 -4.84 7.00 -5.12
CA GLY A 124 -4.68 8.08 -4.16
C GLY A 124 -3.26 8.28 -3.63
N ALA A 125 -2.22 7.77 -4.30
CA ALA A 125 -0.84 8.04 -3.91
C ALA A 125 -0.50 9.54 -4.07
N LEU A 126 0.26 10.11 -3.12
CA LEU A 126 0.75 11.49 -3.22
C LEU A 126 1.75 11.67 -4.37
N GLY A 127 2.50 10.63 -4.67
CA GLY A 127 3.44 10.62 -5.77
C GLY A 127 4.05 9.26 -6.02
N VAL A 128 4.45 9.06 -7.28
CA VAL A 128 5.06 7.82 -7.76
C VAL A 128 6.21 8.10 -8.69
N GLU A 129 7.26 7.31 -8.58
CA GLU A 129 8.39 7.29 -9.50
C GLU A 129 8.66 5.84 -9.92
N ILE A 130 8.62 5.59 -11.23
CA ILE A 130 8.91 4.30 -11.84
C ILE A 130 10.13 4.48 -12.73
N ILE A 131 11.18 3.68 -12.51
CA ILE A 131 12.39 3.69 -13.33
C ILE A 131 12.55 2.31 -13.95
N ILE A 132 12.54 2.26 -15.27
CA ILE A 132 12.80 1.04 -16.05
C ILE A 132 14.17 1.19 -16.69
N SER A 133 15.08 0.26 -16.41
CA SER A 133 16.46 0.26 -16.90
C SER A 133 16.79 -1.04 -17.60
N GLY A 134 17.63 -0.95 -18.64
CA GLY A 134 18.06 -2.11 -19.41
C GLY A 134 18.28 -1.78 -20.88
N LYS A 135 18.29 -2.78 -21.75
CA LYS A 135 18.39 -2.63 -23.22
C LYS A 135 17.02 -2.31 -23.81
N LEU A 136 16.54 -1.07 -23.65
CA LEU A 136 15.17 -0.70 -23.98
C LEU A 136 14.88 -0.59 -25.47
N ARG A 137 15.81 -0.01 -26.26
CA ARG A 137 15.65 0.23 -27.70
C ARG A 137 16.82 -0.27 -28.52
N THR A 138 18.02 -0.12 -27.98
CA THR A 138 19.27 -0.47 -28.65
C THR A 138 20.05 -1.42 -27.75
N GLU A 139 21.14 -1.99 -28.22
CA GLU A 139 22.04 -2.85 -27.43
C GLU A 139 22.64 -2.14 -26.22
N ARG A 140 22.77 -0.80 -26.28
CA ARG A 140 23.29 0.00 -25.19
C ARG A 140 22.22 0.15 -24.09
N ALA A 141 22.59 -0.12 -22.85
CA ALA A 141 21.72 0.06 -21.69
C ALA A 141 21.31 1.53 -21.52
N ARG A 142 20.02 1.74 -21.26
CA ARG A 142 19.42 3.03 -20.96
C ARG A 142 18.42 2.87 -19.83
N TYR A 143 17.99 3.98 -19.25
CA TYR A 143 16.87 4.01 -18.31
C TYR A 143 15.86 5.06 -18.76
N GLU A 144 14.59 4.77 -18.51
CA GLU A 144 13.51 5.75 -18.61
C GLU A 144 12.81 5.89 -17.27
N LYS A 145 12.46 7.13 -16.94
CA LYS A 145 11.86 7.51 -15.68
C LYS A 145 10.48 8.08 -15.94
N PHE A 146 9.49 7.52 -15.25
CA PHE A 146 8.12 7.98 -15.23
C PHE A 146 7.84 8.52 -13.82
N ARG A 147 7.37 9.76 -13.72
CA ARG A 147 7.11 10.40 -12.43
C ARG A 147 5.82 11.21 -12.49
N SER A 148 5.01 11.10 -11.42
CA SER A 148 3.84 11.93 -11.19
C SER A 148 3.70 12.27 -9.72
N GLY A 149 3.10 13.40 -9.42
CA GLY A 149 2.86 13.84 -8.05
C GLY A 149 4.11 14.28 -7.27
N TYR A 150 3.94 14.37 -5.96
CA TYR A 150 4.98 14.82 -5.02
C TYR A 150 5.76 13.63 -4.46
N LEU A 151 7.07 13.65 -4.63
CA LEU A 151 7.98 12.62 -4.11
C LEU A 151 9.24 13.27 -3.53
N PRO A 152 9.40 13.31 -2.20
CA PRO A 152 10.60 13.82 -1.56
C PRO A 152 11.76 12.87 -1.81
N LYS A 153 12.94 13.41 -2.14
CA LYS A 153 14.15 12.59 -2.40
C LYS A 153 15.13 12.60 -1.24
N CYS A 154 15.02 13.56 -0.35
CA CYS A 154 15.91 13.77 0.79
C CYS A 154 15.09 14.04 2.04
N GLY A 155 15.77 14.00 3.18
CA GLY A 155 15.19 14.24 4.49
C GLY A 155 14.48 13.05 5.12
N ASP A 156 14.05 13.24 6.34
CA ASP A 156 13.36 12.24 7.16
C ASP A 156 12.08 11.69 6.51
N PRO A 157 11.21 12.51 5.86
CA PRO A 157 10.02 12.01 5.17
C PRO A 157 10.33 11.00 4.06
N ALA A 158 11.45 11.16 3.35
CA ALA A 158 11.87 10.22 2.31
C ALA A 158 12.36 8.87 2.87
N LEU A 159 12.85 8.85 4.11
CA LEU A 159 13.31 7.63 4.77
C LEU A 159 12.16 6.88 5.43
N LYS A 160 11.24 7.60 6.08
CA LYS A 160 10.14 6.99 6.86
C LYS A 160 8.95 6.56 6.01
N TYR A 161 8.50 7.43 5.09
CA TYR A 161 7.23 7.22 4.39
C TYR A 161 7.39 6.64 2.99
N MET A 162 8.51 6.90 2.29
CA MET A 162 8.67 6.41 0.92
C MET A 162 8.89 4.91 0.87
N ARG A 163 7.92 4.20 0.31
CA ARG A 163 8.01 2.76 0.04
C ARG A 163 8.76 2.53 -1.27
N LYS A 164 9.72 1.59 -1.27
CA LYS A 164 10.60 1.30 -2.41
C LYS A 164 10.58 -0.20 -2.70
N ALA A 165 10.58 -0.54 -3.99
CA ALA A 165 10.79 -1.92 -4.41
C ALA A 165 11.60 -1.95 -5.71
N GLU A 166 12.39 -3.02 -5.86
CA GLU A 166 13.19 -3.30 -7.05
C GLU A 166 12.93 -4.74 -7.50
N VAL A 167 12.64 -4.91 -8.78
CA VAL A 167 12.41 -6.22 -9.39
C VAL A 167 13.23 -6.33 -10.65
N HIS A 168 13.81 -7.51 -10.87
CA HIS A 168 14.60 -7.83 -12.06
C HIS A 168 13.85 -8.81 -12.93
N VAL A 169 13.83 -8.53 -14.24
CA VAL A 169 13.14 -9.36 -15.24
C VAL A 169 14.13 -9.81 -16.30
N GLN A 170 14.16 -11.09 -16.56
CA GLN A 170 14.99 -11.65 -17.61
C GLN A 170 14.20 -11.72 -18.93
N LEU A 171 14.61 -10.94 -19.92
CA LEU A 171 14.04 -10.92 -21.26
C LEU A 171 15.03 -11.46 -22.29
N LYS A 172 14.56 -11.71 -23.54
CA LYS A 172 15.43 -12.17 -24.62
C LYS A 172 16.68 -11.29 -24.86
N PRO A 173 16.60 -9.93 -24.84
CA PRO A 173 17.76 -9.08 -25.03
C PRO A 173 18.66 -8.94 -23.80
N GLY A 174 18.21 -9.37 -22.62
CA GLY A 174 18.93 -9.26 -21.35
C GLY A 174 18.04 -8.98 -20.15
N ILE A 175 18.65 -8.57 -19.04
CA ILE A 175 17.95 -8.27 -17.79
C ILE A 175 17.46 -6.83 -17.79
N TYR A 176 16.20 -6.63 -17.41
CA TYR A 176 15.61 -5.32 -17.13
C TYR A 176 15.41 -5.15 -15.63
N GLY A 177 15.77 -3.97 -15.12
CA GLY A 177 15.51 -3.59 -13.73
C GLY A 177 14.33 -2.63 -13.66
N VAL A 178 13.36 -2.94 -12.82
CA VAL A 178 12.21 -2.09 -12.53
C VAL A 178 12.34 -1.61 -11.10
N LYS A 179 12.44 -0.28 -10.90
CA LYS A 179 12.46 0.35 -9.58
C LYS A 179 11.21 1.17 -9.42
N VAL A 180 10.46 0.90 -8.36
CA VAL A 180 9.23 1.61 -8.04
C VAL A 180 9.37 2.29 -6.69
N ARG A 181 8.98 3.55 -6.61
CA ARG A 181 8.93 4.35 -5.39
C ARG A 181 7.56 4.98 -5.29
N ILE A 182 6.87 4.74 -4.20
CA ILE A 182 5.51 5.24 -3.96
C ILE A 182 5.49 6.01 -2.65
N MET A 183 4.84 7.17 -2.69
CA MET A 183 4.53 7.95 -1.51
C MET A 183 3.07 7.73 -1.15
N PRO A 184 2.76 7.07 -0.03
CA PRO A 184 1.40 6.82 0.39
C PRO A 184 0.70 8.12 0.81
N PRO A 185 -0.65 8.15 0.83
CA PRO A 185 -1.43 9.32 1.24
C PRO A 185 -1.23 9.70 2.71
N ASP A 186 -0.93 8.72 3.57
CA ASP A 186 -0.80 8.88 5.03
C ASP A 186 0.46 9.63 5.46
N ALA A 187 1.30 10.07 4.53
CA ALA A 187 2.56 10.71 4.83
C ALA A 187 2.36 12.11 5.42
N LYS A 188 2.85 12.32 6.63
CA LYS A 188 2.85 13.62 7.32
C LYS A 188 4.13 14.38 6.99
N PHE A 189 3.98 15.57 6.43
CA PHE A 189 5.09 16.45 6.10
C PHE A 189 5.17 17.58 7.13
N PRO A 190 6.38 17.97 7.58
CA PRO A 190 6.54 19.09 8.50
C PRO A 190 6.11 20.43 7.89
N ASP A 191 6.14 20.53 6.56
CA ASP A 191 5.77 21.75 5.83
C ASP A 191 4.26 21.94 5.67
N LYS A 192 3.45 20.92 5.94
CA LYS A 192 1.98 21.01 5.93
C LYS A 192 1.47 21.38 7.31
N ILE A 193 1.31 22.67 7.55
CA ILE A 193 0.69 23.19 8.76
C ILE A 193 -0.82 23.01 8.59
N GLN A 194 -1.45 22.23 9.47
CA GLN A 194 -2.90 22.17 9.60
C GLN A 194 -3.28 23.23 10.65
N ILE A 195 -3.99 24.27 10.21
CA ILE A 195 -4.59 25.22 11.13
C ILE A 195 -5.78 24.48 11.76
N VAL A 196 -5.61 24.04 12.98
CA VAL A 196 -6.74 23.57 13.79
C VAL A 196 -7.44 24.83 14.27
N GLU A 197 -8.60 25.14 13.70
CA GLU A 197 -9.46 26.17 14.26
C GLU A 197 -9.76 25.76 15.72
N ALA A 198 -9.41 26.61 16.65
CA ALA A 198 -9.73 26.35 18.04
C ALA A 198 -11.25 26.18 18.15
N PRO A 199 -11.73 25.25 18.99
CA PRO A 199 -13.17 25.14 19.21
C PRO A 199 -13.71 26.51 19.58
N PRO A 200 -14.85 26.93 19.02
CA PRO A 200 -15.39 28.26 19.28
C PRO A 200 -15.45 28.45 20.78
N THR A 201 -14.85 29.52 21.26
CA THR A 201 -14.90 29.92 22.66
C THR A 201 -16.37 30.10 23.00
N GLU A 202 -16.77 29.81 24.24
CA GLU A 202 -18.17 29.88 24.72
C GLU A 202 -18.83 31.22 24.40
N GLU A 203 -18.07 32.32 24.35
CA GLU A 203 -18.51 33.65 23.90
C GLU A 203 -19.03 33.71 22.44
N LYS A 204 -18.48 32.87 21.52
CA LYS A 204 -18.96 32.77 20.12
C LYS A 204 -20.20 31.88 19.98
N LEU A 205 -20.43 30.99 20.93
CA LEU A 205 -21.66 30.19 20.99
C LEU A 205 -22.84 31.02 21.48
N GLU A 206 -22.59 31.98 22.38
CA GLU A 206 -23.63 32.91 22.85
C GLU A 206 -24.01 33.92 21.75
N GLU A 207 -23.04 34.49 20.99
CA GLU A 207 -23.32 35.38 19.86
C GLU A 207 -24.09 34.66 18.71
N THR A 208 -23.82 33.39 18.45
CA THR A 208 -24.55 32.61 17.42
C THR A 208 -25.94 32.19 17.87
N LEU A 209 -26.22 32.16 19.16
CA LEU A 209 -27.55 31.90 19.71
C LEU A 209 -28.42 33.18 19.80
N GLU A 210 -27.81 34.37 19.88
CA GLU A 210 -28.51 35.66 19.84
C GLU A 210 -28.80 36.14 18.39
N GLU A 211 -28.09 35.65 17.38
CA GLU A 211 -28.30 35.97 15.95
C GLU A 211 -29.24 34.99 15.22
N ALA A 212 -29.80 33.97 15.87
CA ALA A 212 -30.82 33.13 15.25
C ALA A 212 -32.09 33.98 15.02
N PRO A 213 -32.45 34.31 13.76
CA PRO A 213 -33.63 35.09 13.49
C PRO A 213 -34.87 34.26 13.88
N THR A 214 -35.76 34.95 14.58
CA THR A 214 -37.12 34.53 14.94
C THR A 214 -38.00 34.43 13.69
N GLU A 215 -37.68 33.49 12.78
CA GLU A 215 -38.46 33.24 11.56
C GLU A 215 -39.45 32.05 11.68
N GLU A 216 -39.51 31.38 12.83
CA GLU A 216 -40.43 30.22 13.03
C GLU A 216 -41.79 30.57 13.68
N THR A 217 -42.14 31.84 13.85
CA THR A 217 -43.44 32.19 14.45
C THR A 217 -44.45 32.88 13.50
N GLU A 218 -44.06 33.12 12.24
CA GLU A 218 -45.02 33.72 11.26
C GLU A 218 -45.69 32.70 10.33
N GLU A 219 -45.18 31.46 10.20
CA GLU A 219 -45.84 30.42 9.36
C GLU A 219 -46.93 29.60 10.10
N ALA A 220 -47.07 29.74 11.41
CA ALA A 220 -48.09 29.03 12.19
C ALA A 220 -49.46 29.78 12.24
N ASP A 221 -49.49 31.09 11.98
CA ASP A 221 -50.70 31.92 12.03
C ASP A 221 -51.41 32.05 10.65
N GLU A 222 -50.78 31.64 9.54
CA GLU A 222 -51.46 31.63 8.20
C GLU A 222 -52.20 30.32 7.87
N GLU A 223 -51.93 29.20 8.53
CA GLU A 223 -52.67 27.93 8.30
C GLU A 223 -53.94 27.79 9.10
N GLU A 224 -54.19 28.59 10.13
CA GLU A 224 -55.49 28.58 10.84
C GLU A 224 -56.59 29.51 10.21
N GLY A 225 -56.20 30.39 9.25
CA GLY A 225 -57.13 31.33 8.60
C GLY A 225 -57.87 30.78 7.37
N GLU A 226 -57.41 29.71 6.72
CA GLU A 226 -58.02 29.18 5.50
C GLU A 226 -59.00 27.96 5.74
N GLY A 227 -59.13 27.52 6.98
CA GLY A 227 -59.98 26.37 7.33
C GLY A 227 -61.46 26.69 7.62
N GLU A 228 -61.87 27.96 7.75
CA GLU A 228 -63.24 28.36 8.16
C GLU A 228 -64.14 28.86 7.02
N GLU A 229 -63.64 29.06 5.80
CA GLU A 229 -64.46 29.52 4.64
C GLU A 229 -64.97 28.42 3.67
N ALA A 230 -64.77 27.13 4.02
CA ALA A 230 -65.26 26.03 3.14
C ALA A 230 -66.39 25.19 3.75
N ALA A 231 -67.17 25.74 4.70
CA ALA A 231 -68.31 25.06 5.30
C ALA A 231 -69.52 26.02 5.48
N GLU A 232 -69.99 26.63 4.36
CA GLU A 232 -71.36 27.08 4.20
C GLU A 232 -71.88 26.84 2.76
#